data_72c997749e03411740a36b53b02c7745
#
_entry.id   72c997749e03411740a36b53b02c7745
#
_cell.length_a   1.000
_cell.length_b   1.000
_cell.length_c   1.000
_cell.angle_alpha   90.00
_cell.angle_beta   90.00
_cell.angle_gamma   90.00
#
_symmetry.space_group_name_H-M   'P 1'
#
loop_
_entity.id
_entity.type
_entity.pdbx_description
1 polymer ?
#
loop_
_entity_poly.entity_id
_entity_poly.type
_entity_poly.pdbx_seq_one_letter_code
_entity_poly.pdbx_strand_id
1 'polypeptide(L)'
;GVKAAQDTVMAQVAPPKPKKKDEAKQKTDTNDYRKYNKQSTAEKFKLPPGVSIIGDSVTLGTRRYLEPHVADAQVDAEGDRKLDQAHGVMMEQQKNNTLREFVVICVGTNSLNDYEEQAKKIIADLKSGHKLVFMTPYDKTATASWNSTRLGEFERTLPAKYKWITIADWGKIAPQHPEVFNGTDGVHFAGRAAGDRLYAKVVNDGLIAAAKKPGKPAEKD
;
A
#
# COMPACT_ATOMS: atom_id res chain seq x y z
N GLY A 1 1.89 7.81 23.71
CA GLY A 1 1.43 6.53 23.21
C GLY A 1 2.37 5.96 22.16
N VAL A 2 2.11 4.75 21.71
CA VAL A 2 2.95 4.06 20.70
C VAL A 2 3.06 4.87 19.41
N LYS A 3 1.97 5.46 18.96
CA LYS A 3 1.95 6.31 17.76
C LYS A 3 2.89 7.50 17.90
N ALA A 4 2.85 8.22 19.02
CA ALA A 4 3.71 9.37 19.23
C ALA A 4 5.19 8.97 19.26
N ALA A 5 5.53 7.84 19.88
CA ALA A 5 6.89 7.32 19.90
C ALA A 5 7.37 6.94 18.49
N GLN A 6 6.52 6.28 17.70
CA GLN A 6 6.84 5.94 16.32
C GLN A 6 7.01 7.17 15.45
N ASP A 7 6.13 8.15 15.57
CA ASP A 7 6.23 9.40 14.81
C ASP A 7 7.52 10.14 15.15
N THR A 8 7.93 10.15 16.43
CA THR A 8 9.19 10.76 16.86
C THR A 8 10.39 10.05 16.26
N VAL A 9 10.42 8.71 16.32
CA VAL A 9 11.48 7.91 15.72
C VAL A 9 11.55 8.13 14.21
N MET A 10 10.42 8.13 13.54
CA MET A 10 10.34 8.36 12.09
C MET A 10 10.86 9.75 11.72
N ALA A 11 10.53 10.77 12.51
CA ALA A 11 11.03 12.13 12.26
C ALA A 11 12.55 12.22 12.43
N GLN A 12 13.12 11.49 13.41
CA GLN A 12 14.57 11.47 13.65
C GLN A 12 15.35 10.74 12.56
N VAL A 13 14.74 9.73 11.93
CA VAL A 13 15.39 8.91 10.91
C VAL A 13 14.84 9.19 9.51
N ALA A 14 14.11 10.30 9.34
CA ALA A 14 13.59 10.69 8.05
C ALA A 14 14.74 10.86 7.05
N PRO A 15 14.59 10.36 5.82
CA PRO A 15 15.65 10.46 4.82
C PRO A 15 15.95 11.92 4.50
N PRO A 16 17.21 12.27 4.19
CA PRO A 16 17.53 13.60 3.69
C PRO A 16 16.74 13.85 2.40
N LYS A 17 16.42 15.11 2.14
CA LYS A 17 15.81 15.47 0.85
C LYS A 17 16.70 15.01 -0.28
N PRO A 18 16.17 14.33 -1.32
CA PRO A 18 16.97 13.94 -2.46
C PRO A 18 17.60 15.16 -3.12
N LYS A 19 18.80 15.00 -3.63
CA LYS A 19 19.42 16.04 -4.46
C LYS A 19 18.59 16.19 -5.73
N LYS A 20 18.55 17.39 -6.30
CA LYS A 20 17.79 17.67 -7.54
C LYS A 20 18.08 16.65 -8.66
N LYS A 21 19.35 16.22 -8.79
CA LYS A 21 19.76 15.22 -9.78
C LYS A 21 19.11 13.86 -9.52
N ASP A 22 19.02 13.45 -8.25
CA ASP A 22 18.41 12.18 -7.87
C ASP A 22 16.89 12.22 -8.06
N GLU A 23 16.24 13.33 -7.71
CA GLU A 23 14.82 13.53 -7.96
C GLU A 23 14.49 13.47 -9.45
N ALA A 24 15.25 14.15 -10.30
CA ALA A 24 15.05 14.15 -11.75
C ALA A 24 15.22 12.73 -12.32
N LYS A 25 16.25 12.00 -11.88
CA LYS A 25 16.51 10.62 -12.29
C LYS A 25 15.40 9.70 -11.84
N GLN A 26 14.94 9.82 -10.59
CA GLN A 26 13.84 9.00 -10.06
C GLN A 26 12.53 9.28 -10.80
N LYS A 27 12.22 10.54 -11.11
CA LYS A 27 11.03 10.89 -11.88
C LYS A 27 11.06 10.33 -13.30
N THR A 28 12.24 10.25 -13.93
CA THR A 28 12.40 9.66 -15.27
C THR A 28 12.38 8.14 -15.25
N ASP A 29 12.89 7.52 -14.17
CA ASP A 29 12.93 6.07 -14.02
C ASP A 29 11.60 5.49 -13.49
N THR A 30 10.72 6.33 -12.92
CA THR A 30 9.45 5.90 -12.37
C THR A 30 8.44 5.71 -13.50
N ASN A 31 8.05 4.46 -13.74
CA ASN A 31 6.92 4.17 -14.61
C ASN A 31 5.63 4.66 -13.95
N ASP A 32 4.95 5.54 -14.66
CA ASP A 32 3.69 6.11 -14.19
C ASP A 32 2.54 5.17 -14.56
N TYR A 33 1.86 4.62 -13.54
CA TYR A 33 0.75 3.70 -13.74
C TYR A 33 -0.38 4.29 -14.60
N ARG A 34 -0.52 5.61 -14.62
CA ARG A 34 -1.56 6.28 -15.41
C ARG A 34 -1.43 6.01 -16.90
N LYS A 35 -0.21 5.78 -17.39
CA LYS A 35 0.03 5.42 -18.80
C LYS A 35 -0.63 4.09 -19.18
N TYR A 36 -0.81 3.21 -18.23
CA TYR A 36 -1.35 1.87 -18.43
C TYR A 36 -2.84 1.78 -18.12
N ASN A 37 -3.43 2.85 -17.59
CA ASN A 37 -4.84 2.89 -17.15
C ASN A 37 -5.78 3.17 -18.34
N LYS A 38 -5.79 2.26 -19.31
CA LYS A 38 -6.59 2.41 -20.53
C LYS A 38 -8.08 2.17 -20.30
N GLN A 39 -8.43 1.51 -19.21
CA GLN A 39 -9.80 1.24 -18.77
C GLN A 39 -10.07 1.96 -17.46
N SER A 40 -9.81 3.27 -17.43
CA SER A 40 -10.12 4.07 -16.24
C SER A 40 -11.61 4.02 -15.96
N THR A 41 -11.95 3.84 -14.71
CA THR A 41 -13.33 3.77 -14.22
C THR A 41 -13.76 5.04 -13.50
N ALA A 42 -12.85 6.01 -13.35
CA ALA A 42 -13.10 7.19 -12.55
C ALA A 42 -14.30 7.99 -13.02
N GLU A 43 -14.42 8.23 -14.33
CA GLU A 43 -15.54 9.00 -14.89
C GLU A 43 -16.86 8.24 -14.75
N LYS A 44 -16.90 6.99 -15.17
CA LYS A 44 -18.12 6.16 -15.15
C LYS A 44 -18.70 6.02 -13.74
N PHE A 45 -17.85 5.80 -12.75
CA PHE A 45 -18.27 5.56 -11.37
C PHE A 45 -18.16 6.83 -10.50
N LYS A 46 -17.83 7.97 -11.11
CA LYS A 46 -17.70 9.26 -10.41
C LYS A 46 -16.72 9.18 -9.23
N LEU A 47 -15.58 8.54 -9.45
CA LEU A 47 -14.52 8.42 -8.45
C LEU A 47 -13.45 9.48 -8.70
N PRO A 48 -12.86 10.05 -7.65
CA PRO A 48 -11.69 10.89 -7.82
C PRO A 48 -10.57 10.10 -8.51
N PRO A 49 -9.86 10.67 -9.50
CA PRO A 49 -8.72 9.99 -10.11
C PRO A 49 -7.54 9.92 -9.15
N GLY A 50 -6.63 9.01 -9.43
CA GLY A 50 -5.43 8.85 -8.64
C GLY A 50 -5.49 7.66 -7.71
N VAL A 51 -4.69 7.70 -6.64
CA VAL A 51 -4.55 6.59 -5.71
C VAL A 51 -4.68 7.03 -4.26
N SER A 52 -5.42 6.26 -3.48
CA SER A 52 -5.47 6.35 -2.03
C SER A 52 -4.64 5.21 -1.45
N ILE A 53 -3.58 5.55 -0.72
CA ILE A 53 -2.73 4.59 -0.03
C ILE A 53 -3.11 4.63 1.45
N ILE A 54 -3.54 3.51 1.99
CA ILE A 54 -3.92 3.36 3.40
C ILE A 54 -2.91 2.40 4.02
N GLY A 55 -2.12 2.89 4.97
CA GLY A 55 -0.99 2.14 5.49
C GLY A 55 -0.83 2.18 7.01
N ASP A 56 0.08 1.36 7.48
CA ASP A 56 0.50 1.28 8.88
C ASP A 56 1.82 2.06 9.12
N SER A 57 2.55 1.71 10.16
CA SER A 57 3.81 2.37 10.52
C SER A 57 4.88 2.27 9.43
N VAL A 58 4.90 1.22 8.64
CA VAL A 58 5.88 1.06 7.56
C VAL A 58 5.63 2.12 6.48
N THR A 59 4.38 2.26 6.06
CA THR A 59 3.98 3.30 5.11
C THR A 59 4.20 4.70 5.68
N LEU A 60 3.88 4.89 6.96
CA LEU A 60 4.11 6.18 7.63
C LEU A 60 5.57 6.60 7.55
N GLY A 61 6.49 5.65 7.76
CA GLY A 61 7.92 5.91 7.71
C GLY A 61 8.46 6.28 6.34
N THR A 62 7.79 5.87 5.27
CA THR A 62 8.21 6.17 3.90
C THR A 62 7.28 7.19 3.20
N ARG A 63 6.30 7.74 3.90
CA ARG A 63 5.29 8.63 3.30
C ARG A 63 5.90 9.81 2.54
N ARG A 64 6.94 10.44 3.11
CA ARG A 64 7.60 11.60 2.48
C ARG A 64 8.22 11.27 1.12
N TYR A 65 8.62 10.02 0.94
CA TYR A 65 9.14 9.54 -0.33
C TYR A 65 8.01 9.10 -1.26
N LEU A 66 6.98 8.43 -0.75
CA LEU A 66 5.86 7.93 -1.55
C LEU A 66 5.08 9.04 -2.24
N GLU A 67 4.73 10.09 -1.52
CA GLU A 67 3.89 11.16 -2.07
C GLU A 67 4.47 11.77 -3.35
N PRO A 68 5.76 12.14 -3.44
CA PRO A 68 6.30 12.67 -4.68
C PRO A 68 6.63 11.61 -5.74
N HIS A 69 6.71 10.33 -5.38
CA HIS A 69 7.15 9.27 -6.30
C HIS A 69 6.03 8.31 -6.72
N VAL A 70 4.82 8.53 -6.24
CA VAL A 70 3.62 7.84 -6.73
C VAL A 70 2.64 8.90 -7.24
N ALA A 71 2.30 8.82 -8.52
CA ALA A 71 1.49 9.86 -9.18
C ALA A 71 0.09 9.96 -8.53
N ASP A 72 -0.36 11.19 -8.29
CA ASP A 72 -1.69 11.47 -7.72
C ASP A 72 -1.99 10.64 -6.46
N ALA A 73 -1.01 10.48 -5.58
CA ALA A 73 -1.19 9.72 -4.35
C ALA A 73 -1.64 10.62 -3.19
N GLN A 74 -2.62 10.14 -2.45
CA GLN A 74 -2.87 10.59 -1.09
C GLN A 74 -2.54 9.43 -0.15
N VAL A 75 -1.80 9.73 0.92
CA VAL A 75 -1.35 8.72 1.87
C VAL A 75 -1.97 8.97 3.23
N ASP A 76 -2.71 8.00 3.73
CA ASP A 76 -3.22 7.97 5.10
C ASP A 76 -2.56 6.79 5.81
N ALA A 77 -1.61 7.08 6.68
CA ALA A 77 -0.85 6.06 7.39
C ALA A 77 -0.78 6.39 8.87
N GLU A 78 -0.80 5.34 9.69
CA GLU A 78 -0.78 5.48 11.13
C GLU A 78 -0.08 4.28 11.78
N GLY A 79 0.68 4.53 12.86
CA GLY A 79 1.33 3.49 13.63
C GLY A 79 0.32 2.50 14.21
N ASP A 80 0.73 1.25 14.34
CA ASP A 80 -0.06 0.13 14.91
C ASP A 80 -1.39 -0.16 14.21
N ARG A 81 -1.62 0.42 13.02
CA ARG A 81 -2.88 0.22 12.30
C ARG A 81 -3.09 -1.25 11.95
N LYS A 82 -4.31 -1.72 12.21
CA LYS A 82 -4.79 -3.06 11.88
C LYS A 82 -5.77 -3.00 10.71
N LEU A 83 -6.11 -4.15 10.15
CA LEU A 83 -7.00 -4.21 8.98
C LEU A 83 -8.40 -3.64 9.24
N ASP A 84 -8.96 -3.82 10.44
CA ASP A 84 -10.26 -3.25 10.79
C ASP A 84 -10.21 -1.72 10.79
N GLN A 85 -9.09 -1.14 11.21
CA GLN A 85 -8.88 0.30 11.18
C GLN A 85 -8.67 0.81 9.75
N ALA A 86 -7.93 0.05 8.94
CA ALA A 86 -7.80 0.36 7.50
C ALA A 86 -9.16 0.33 6.79
N HIS A 87 -9.99 -0.63 7.12
CA HIS A 87 -11.38 -0.71 6.64
C HIS A 87 -12.16 0.56 7.02
N GLY A 88 -12.03 0.99 8.28
CA GLY A 88 -12.68 2.22 8.75
C GLY A 88 -12.24 3.46 7.98
N VAL A 89 -10.94 3.60 7.71
CA VAL A 89 -10.40 4.70 6.89
C VAL A 89 -10.96 4.67 5.47
N MET A 90 -10.97 3.49 4.86
CA MET A 90 -11.56 3.30 3.53
C MET A 90 -13.02 3.73 3.49
N MET A 91 -13.82 3.29 4.47
CA MET A 91 -15.23 3.63 4.56
C MET A 91 -15.46 5.12 4.74
N GLU A 92 -14.65 5.78 5.57
CA GLU A 92 -14.72 7.22 5.76
C GLU A 92 -14.41 7.98 4.46
N GLN A 93 -13.36 7.57 3.75
CA GLN A 93 -13.02 8.18 2.47
C GLN A 93 -14.10 7.92 1.41
N GLN A 94 -14.72 6.74 1.40
CA GLN A 94 -15.87 6.45 0.53
C GLN A 94 -17.04 7.37 0.81
N LYS A 95 -17.40 7.51 2.08
CA LYS A 95 -18.49 8.36 2.51
C LYS A 95 -18.29 9.81 2.08
N ASN A 96 -17.05 10.30 2.13
CA ASN A 96 -16.70 11.68 1.78
C ASN A 96 -16.38 11.84 0.29
N ASN A 97 -16.46 10.80 -0.50
CA ASN A 97 -16.07 10.75 -1.92
C ASN A 97 -14.64 11.24 -2.14
N THR A 98 -13.73 10.85 -1.26
CA THR A 98 -12.30 11.14 -1.37
C THR A 98 -11.47 9.89 -1.65
N LEU A 99 -12.09 8.70 -1.62
CA LEU A 99 -11.42 7.45 -1.97
C LEU A 99 -11.23 7.40 -3.48
N ARG A 100 -9.97 7.33 -3.91
CA ARG A 100 -9.62 7.44 -5.32
C ARG A 100 -9.81 6.15 -6.09
N GLU A 101 -9.74 6.21 -7.40
CA GLU A 101 -9.94 5.05 -8.29
C GLU A 101 -9.10 3.85 -7.86
N PHE A 102 -7.80 4.07 -7.61
CA PHE A 102 -6.90 3.03 -7.10
C PHE A 102 -6.84 3.11 -5.58
N VAL A 103 -6.96 1.97 -4.93
CA VAL A 103 -6.86 1.84 -3.48
C VAL A 103 -5.76 0.84 -3.15
N VAL A 104 -4.74 1.28 -2.41
CA VAL A 104 -3.65 0.41 -1.97
C VAL A 104 -3.74 0.24 -0.46
N ILE A 105 -3.92 -0.98 0.00
CA ILE A 105 -3.97 -1.32 1.43
C ILE A 105 -2.60 -1.89 1.81
N CYS A 106 -1.85 -1.11 2.58
CA CYS A 106 -0.51 -1.44 3.06
C CYS A 106 -0.54 -1.67 4.57
N VAL A 107 -1.41 -2.56 5.02
CA VAL A 107 -1.61 -2.88 6.43
C VAL A 107 -1.63 -4.38 6.61
N GLY A 108 -0.84 -4.89 7.53
CA GLY A 108 -0.82 -6.33 7.75
C GLY A 108 0.16 -6.81 8.82
N THR A 109 1.19 -6.01 9.12
CA THR A 109 2.20 -6.39 10.12
C THR A 109 1.62 -6.62 11.50
N ASN A 110 0.58 -5.86 11.85
CA ASN A 110 -0.07 -5.91 13.18
C ASN A 110 -1.35 -6.75 13.16
N SER A 111 -1.49 -7.68 12.22
CA SER A 111 -2.71 -8.46 12.05
C SER A 111 -3.02 -9.35 13.25
N LEU A 112 -4.29 -9.41 13.60
CA LEU A 112 -4.85 -10.31 14.61
C LEU A 112 -5.41 -11.57 13.95
N ASN A 113 -6.00 -12.45 14.76
CA ASN A 113 -6.53 -13.73 14.27
C ASN A 113 -7.66 -13.58 13.25
N ASP A 114 -8.32 -12.42 13.22
CA ASP A 114 -9.45 -12.12 12.33
C ASP A 114 -9.01 -11.53 10.98
N TYR A 115 -7.74 -11.63 10.62
CA TYR A 115 -7.17 -11.01 9.42
C TYR A 115 -7.92 -11.36 8.14
N GLU A 116 -8.32 -12.62 7.99
CA GLU A 116 -9.04 -13.08 6.80
C GLU A 116 -10.42 -12.45 6.71
N GLU A 117 -11.15 -12.42 7.83
CA GLU A 117 -12.46 -11.78 7.92
C GLU A 117 -12.38 -10.29 7.59
N GLN A 118 -11.37 -9.61 8.14
CA GLN A 118 -11.20 -8.16 7.91
C GLN A 118 -10.82 -7.87 6.46
N ALA A 119 -9.96 -8.67 5.84
CA ALA A 119 -9.63 -8.52 4.43
C ALA A 119 -10.89 -8.73 3.55
N LYS A 120 -11.72 -9.71 3.88
CA LYS A 120 -12.99 -9.96 3.18
C LYS A 120 -13.96 -8.79 3.32
N LYS A 121 -14.01 -8.13 4.47
CA LYS A 121 -14.84 -6.93 4.66
C LYS A 121 -14.39 -5.78 3.77
N ILE A 122 -13.08 -5.56 3.66
CA ILE A 122 -12.53 -4.55 2.74
C ILE A 122 -12.99 -4.82 1.32
N ILE A 123 -12.87 -6.07 0.87
CA ILE A 123 -13.26 -6.47 -0.49
C ILE A 123 -14.75 -6.26 -0.72
N ALA A 124 -15.59 -6.67 0.24
CA ALA A 124 -17.04 -6.60 0.12
C ALA A 124 -17.56 -5.15 0.16
N ASP A 125 -16.99 -4.33 1.02
CA ASP A 125 -17.50 -2.97 1.28
C ASP A 125 -16.91 -1.91 0.36
N LEU A 126 -15.84 -2.22 -0.36
CA LEU A 126 -15.31 -1.33 -1.39
C LEU A 126 -16.34 -1.16 -2.49
N LYS A 127 -16.64 0.08 -2.87
CA LYS A 127 -17.60 0.38 -3.93
C LYS A 127 -17.08 -0.03 -5.29
N SER A 128 -18.01 -0.25 -6.20
CA SER A 128 -17.73 -0.58 -7.60
C SER A 128 -16.90 0.49 -8.29
N GLY A 129 -16.10 0.09 -9.24
CA GLY A 129 -15.23 0.96 -10.03
C GLY A 129 -13.80 1.03 -9.52
N HIS A 130 -13.57 0.83 -8.24
CA HIS A 130 -12.21 0.85 -7.67
C HIS A 130 -11.37 -0.33 -8.14
N LYS A 131 -10.06 -0.09 -8.24
CA LYS A 131 -9.02 -1.10 -8.46
C LYS A 131 -8.25 -1.23 -7.16
N LEU A 132 -8.29 -2.43 -6.55
CA LEU A 132 -7.74 -2.68 -5.23
C LEU A 132 -6.38 -3.38 -5.33
N VAL A 133 -5.41 -2.84 -4.60
CA VAL A 133 -4.08 -3.45 -4.44
C VAL A 133 -3.88 -3.76 -2.97
N PHE A 134 -3.60 -5.01 -2.65
CA PHE A 134 -3.10 -5.38 -1.32
C PHE A 134 -1.58 -5.47 -1.38
N MET A 135 -0.92 -4.76 -0.50
CA MET A 135 0.51 -4.91 -0.29
C MET A 135 0.74 -5.88 0.85
N THR A 136 1.36 -7.03 0.55
CA THR A 136 1.60 -8.05 1.56
C THR A 136 2.57 -7.55 2.62
N PRO A 137 2.39 -7.94 3.90
CA PRO A 137 3.28 -7.50 4.96
C PRO A 137 4.60 -8.25 4.97
N TYR A 138 5.62 -7.63 5.53
CA TYR A 138 6.92 -8.26 5.78
C TYR A 138 7.40 -7.97 7.20
N ASP A 139 7.77 -9.01 7.89
CA ASP A 139 8.47 -8.98 9.17
C ASP A 139 9.53 -10.06 9.15
N LYS A 140 10.79 -9.66 9.21
CA LYS A 140 11.94 -10.59 9.17
C LYS A 140 11.86 -11.65 10.27
N THR A 141 11.27 -11.32 11.41
CA THR A 141 11.18 -12.21 12.57
C THR A 141 9.96 -13.14 12.53
N ALA A 142 9.01 -12.88 11.62
CA ALA A 142 7.77 -13.65 11.56
C ALA A 142 8.02 -15.08 11.11
N THR A 143 7.36 -16.02 11.78
CA THR A 143 7.34 -17.42 11.38
C THR A 143 6.15 -17.70 10.46
N ALA A 144 6.10 -18.88 9.87
CA ALA A 144 5.00 -19.29 8.99
C ALA A 144 3.63 -19.27 9.68
N SER A 145 3.58 -19.40 11.01
CA SER A 145 2.34 -19.44 11.78
C SER A 145 1.81 -18.05 12.20
N TRP A 146 2.60 -17.00 12.00
CA TRP A 146 2.16 -15.66 12.38
C TRP A 146 1.03 -15.15 11.49
N ASN A 147 0.15 -14.34 12.08
CA ASN A 147 -0.99 -13.76 11.35
C ASN A 147 -0.56 -12.92 10.14
N SER A 148 0.53 -12.16 10.26
CA SER A 148 1.06 -11.36 9.14
C SER A 148 1.48 -12.25 7.96
N THR A 149 2.16 -13.36 8.24
CA THR A 149 2.57 -14.31 7.20
C THR A 149 1.35 -14.96 6.53
N ARG A 150 0.39 -15.39 7.34
CA ARG A 150 -0.85 -16.02 6.83
C ARG A 150 -1.72 -15.04 6.06
N LEU A 151 -1.76 -13.79 6.49
CA LEU A 151 -2.45 -12.75 5.73
C LEU A 151 -1.84 -12.61 4.33
N GLY A 152 -0.52 -12.53 4.23
CA GLY A 152 0.15 -12.45 2.93
C GLY A 152 -0.19 -13.63 2.02
N GLU A 153 -0.20 -14.84 2.56
CA GLU A 153 -0.61 -16.04 1.83
C GLU A 153 -2.06 -15.95 1.34
N PHE A 154 -2.94 -15.51 2.22
CA PHE A 154 -4.36 -15.31 1.87
C PHE A 154 -4.51 -14.26 0.78
N GLU A 155 -3.87 -13.11 0.91
CA GLU A 155 -3.93 -12.05 -0.08
C GLU A 155 -3.48 -12.52 -1.46
N ARG A 156 -2.44 -13.35 -1.54
CA ARG A 156 -1.94 -13.90 -2.81
C ARG A 156 -2.95 -14.77 -3.54
N THR A 157 -3.95 -15.30 -2.86
CA THR A 157 -5.02 -16.09 -3.49
C THR A 157 -6.10 -15.24 -4.14
N LEU A 158 -6.19 -13.95 -3.79
CA LEU A 158 -7.31 -13.09 -4.16
C LEU A 158 -7.39 -12.75 -5.65
N PRO A 159 -6.28 -12.49 -6.38
CA PRO A 159 -6.39 -12.14 -7.80
C PRO A 159 -7.01 -13.24 -8.68
N ALA A 160 -6.87 -14.50 -8.29
CA ALA A 160 -7.51 -15.60 -9.01
C ALA A 160 -9.04 -15.57 -8.87
N LYS A 161 -9.53 -15.00 -7.78
CA LYS A 161 -10.95 -14.91 -7.47
C LYS A 161 -11.58 -13.59 -7.90
N TYR A 162 -10.82 -12.50 -7.82
CA TYR A 162 -11.30 -11.14 -8.11
C TYR A 162 -10.41 -10.48 -9.15
N LYS A 163 -10.92 -10.25 -10.36
CA LYS A 163 -10.15 -9.69 -11.49
C LYS A 163 -9.67 -8.25 -11.23
N TRP A 164 -10.27 -7.56 -10.30
CA TRP A 164 -9.97 -6.17 -9.96
C TRP A 164 -9.03 -6.03 -8.75
N ILE A 165 -8.51 -7.16 -8.25
CA ILE A 165 -7.55 -7.19 -7.15
C ILE A 165 -6.15 -7.53 -7.67
N THR A 166 -5.17 -6.81 -7.19
CA THR A 166 -3.74 -6.98 -7.50
C THR A 166 -2.97 -7.11 -6.20
N ILE A 167 -1.86 -7.85 -6.23
CA ILE A 167 -0.96 -7.98 -5.10
C ILE A 167 0.34 -7.25 -5.39
N ALA A 168 0.72 -6.31 -4.50
CA ALA A 168 2.05 -5.73 -4.43
C ALA A 168 2.81 -6.54 -3.37
N ASP A 169 3.70 -7.43 -3.80
CA ASP A 169 4.18 -8.51 -2.94
C ASP A 169 5.44 -8.11 -2.15
N TRP A 170 5.28 -7.15 -1.25
CA TRP A 170 6.34 -6.71 -0.36
C TRP A 170 6.91 -7.87 0.46
N GLY A 171 6.05 -8.78 0.92
CA GLY A 171 6.43 -9.94 1.71
C GLY A 171 7.37 -10.91 0.99
N LYS A 172 7.39 -10.93 -0.35
CA LYS A 172 8.33 -11.72 -1.15
C LYS A 172 9.54 -10.93 -1.61
N ILE A 173 9.38 -9.64 -1.87
CA ILE A 173 10.46 -8.79 -2.40
C ILE A 173 11.40 -8.34 -1.30
N ALA A 174 10.89 -7.90 -0.15
CA ALA A 174 11.69 -7.41 0.96
C ALA A 174 12.78 -8.38 1.41
N PRO A 175 12.51 -9.68 1.58
CA PRO A 175 13.55 -10.62 2.00
C PRO A 175 14.67 -10.84 0.98
N GLN A 176 14.47 -10.46 -0.28
CA GLN A 176 15.52 -10.49 -1.30
C GLN A 176 16.50 -9.32 -1.18
N HIS A 177 16.19 -8.34 -0.32
CA HIS A 177 16.98 -7.14 -0.10
C HIS A 177 17.31 -6.96 1.38
N PRO A 178 18.03 -7.92 1.99
CA PRO A 178 18.32 -7.88 3.43
C PRO A 178 19.09 -6.65 3.84
N GLU A 179 19.87 -6.05 2.95
CA GLU A 179 20.63 -4.82 3.19
C GLU A 179 19.74 -3.64 3.60
N VAL A 180 18.48 -3.63 3.18
CA VAL A 180 17.50 -2.60 3.55
C VAL A 180 17.20 -2.64 5.06
N PHE A 181 17.31 -3.82 5.66
CA PHE A 181 16.89 -4.04 7.06
C PHE A 181 18.07 -4.19 8.03
N ASN A 182 19.32 -4.06 7.57
CA ASN A 182 20.48 -4.16 8.44
C ASN A 182 20.43 -3.13 9.55
N GLY A 183 20.53 -3.59 10.81
CA GLY A 183 20.49 -2.73 11.99
C GLY A 183 19.11 -2.19 12.34
N THR A 184 18.05 -2.71 11.71
CA THR A 184 16.66 -2.36 12.02
C THR A 184 15.98 -3.47 12.82
N ASP A 185 14.71 -3.26 13.15
CA ASP A 185 13.85 -4.28 13.78
C ASP A 185 13.38 -5.37 12.81
N GLY A 186 13.79 -5.30 11.54
CA GLY A 186 13.38 -6.27 10.52
C GLY A 186 12.01 -6.00 9.87
N VAL A 187 11.41 -4.87 10.21
CA VAL A 187 10.10 -4.42 9.68
C VAL A 187 10.23 -3.05 9.04
N HIS A 188 10.79 -2.11 9.80
CA HIS A 188 10.90 -0.70 9.43
C HIS A 188 12.25 -0.40 8.78
N PHE A 189 12.24 0.50 7.81
CA PHE A 189 13.44 0.96 7.12
C PHE A 189 13.44 2.50 6.97
N ALA A 190 12.67 3.19 7.79
CA ALA A 190 12.56 4.65 7.75
C ALA A 190 13.93 5.33 7.74
N GLY A 191 14.10 6.30 6.85
CA GLY A 191 15.36 7.02 6.70
C GLY A 191 16.39 6.33 5.80
N ARG A 192 16.09 5.15 5.29
CA ARG A 192 16.98 4.41 4.38
C ARG A 192 16.52 4.63 2.95
N ALA A 193 17.32 5.36 2.17
CA ALA A 193 16.98 5.71 0.79
C ALA A 193 16.71 4.47 -0.08
N ALA A 194 17.51 3.42 0.08
CA ALA A 194 17.32 2.19 -0.69
C ALA A 194 16.00 1.50 -0.35
N GLY A 195 15.60 1.51 0.92
CA GLY A 195 14.33 0.97 1.38
C GLY A 195 13.14 1.76 0.85
N ASP A 196 13.22 3.08 0.92
CA ASP A 196 12.18 3.98 0.40
C ASP A 196 11.97 3.76 -1.10
N ARG A 197 13.06 3.70 -1.87
CA ARG A 197 13.00 3.44 -3.32
C ARG A 197 12.39 2.08 -3.63
N LEU A 198 12.81 1.05 -2.90
CA LEU A 198 12.30 -0.30 -3.11
C LEU A 198 10.80 -0.39 -2.81
N TYR A 199 10.37 0.18 -1.69
CA TYR A 199 8.97 0.19 -1.29
C TYR A 199 8.11 0.92 -2.32
N ALA A 200 8.53 2.11 -2.74
CA ALA A 200 7.82 2.87 -3.76
C ALA A 200 7.78 2.14 -5.11
N LYS A 201 8.86 1.43 -5.47
CA LYS A 201 8.88 0.61 -6.68
C LYS A 201 7.84 -0.51 -6.61
N VAL A 202 7.73 -1.20 -5.48
CA VAL A 202 6.74 -2.28 -5.30
C VAL A 202 5.32 -1.72 -5.38
N VAL A 203 5.06 -0.56 -4.78
CA VAL A 203 3.76 0.13 -4.88
C VAL A 203 3.46 0.47 -6.36
N ASN A 204 4.40 1.10 -7.05
CA ASN A 204 4.21 1.51 -8.44
C ASN A 204 4.02 0.31 -9.37
N ASP A 205 4.79 -0.76 -9.20
CA ASP A 205 4.63 -1.98 -9.99
C ASP A 205 3.25 -2.61 -9.78
N GLY A 206 2.76 -2.60 -8.54
CA GLY A 206 1.40 -3.04 -8.22
C GLY A 206 0.33 -2.17 -8.88
N LEU A 207 0.52 -0.86 -8.88
CA LEU A 207 -0.39 0.07 -9.55
C LEU A 207 -0.41 -0.12 -11.06
N ILE A 208 0.75 -0.35 -11.68
CA ILE A 208 0.84 -0.64 -13.12
C ILE A 208 0.06 -1.91 -13.46
N ALA A 209 0.24 -2.96 -12.67
CA ALA A 209 -0.50 -4.21 -12.87
C ALA A 209 -2.01 -4.00 -12.69
N ALA A 210 -2.41 -3.24 -11.66
CA ALA A 210 -3.81 -2.91 -11.41
C ALA A 210 -4.42 -2.05 -12.52
N ALA A 211 -3.63 -1.13 -13.09
CA ALA A 211 -4.08 -0.26 -14.18
C ALA A 211 -4.53 -1.04 -15.41
N LYS A 212 -3.91 -2.20 -15.65
CA LYS A 212 -4.24 -3.08 -16.79
C LYS A 212 -5.47 -3.95 -16.54
N LYS A 213 -6.04 -3.91 -15.33
CA LYS A 213 -7.19 -4.73 -14.94
C LYS A 213 -8.47 -3.89 -14.90
N PRO A 214 -9.63 -4.53 -14.94
CA PRO A 214 -10.89 -3.82 -14.72
C PRO A 214 -11.01 -3.33 -13.27
N GLY A 215 -11.90 -2.38 -13.05
CA GLY A 215 -12.35 -2.04 -11.70
C GLY A 215 -13.37 -3.04 -11.17
N LYS A 216 -13.66 -2.95 -9.88
CA LYS A 216 -14.72 -3.77 -9.26
C LYS A 216 -16.01 -3.58 -10.06
N PRO A 217 -16.68 -4.66 -10.49
CA PRO A 217 -17.87 -4.54 -11.31
C PRO A 217 -19.02 -3.88 -10.55
N ALA A 218 -19.93 -3.26 -11.31
CA ALA A 218 -21.14 -2.69 -10.74
C ALA A 218 -21.94 -3.79 -10.02
N GLU A 219 -22.55 -3.41 -8.91
CA GLU A 219 -23.40 -4.35 -8.19
C GLU A 219 -24.61 -4.69 -9.07
N LYS A 220 -24.99 -5.96 -9.05
CA LYS A 220 -26.20 -6.39 -9.72
C LYS A 220 -27.41 -5.99 -8.87
N ASP A 221 -28.36 -5.33 -9.50
CA ASP A 221 -29.64 -4.99 -8.89
C ASP A 221 -30.45 -6.25 -8.52
#